data_2a045f8a3fe7781262829169e748b8bc
#
_entry.id   2a045f8a3fe7781262829169e748b8bc
#
_cell.length_a   1.000
_cell.length_b   1.000
_cell.length_c   1.000
_cell.angle_alpha   90.00
_cell.angle_beta   90.00
_cell.angle_gamma   90.00
#
_symmetry.space_group_name_H-M   'P 1'
#
loop_
_entity.id
_entity.type
_entity.pdbx_description
1 polymer ?
#
loop_
_entity_poly.entity_id
_entity_poly.type
_entity_poly.pdbx_seq_one_letter_code
_entity_poly.pdbx_strand_id
1 'polypeptide(L)'
;MMLTLLTLLSFVSTSIAAAPDFTAYAGNYRVAPGEVIAIAEWELDPASPHMLAFTNLKTGRIGVLSEFGADEFALHEGLLAGPQVASIRFIRSGNRVIALTYTSPGGPTLQARRSATRQENASVDVGLVRLAGTLYLPEGRGPFPVIVIVPAGAVGRTASATFPNFFLAEGFAVFVYDRRPVSAPFTTYASDAIAVVDHLRHRADVDARKIGLWGHSQGGWVSLVAASQSSTIAFVIDHSGMMLPAWQQELYRLAAEAKADGVTPNDITNAVDFETRLMSVAANGQGWPDVAETMRANEKASWMELVYKPASLDELKRVWRNDFSFDPRPFAARVRQPVLALFGGLDKSTPIQSAANLDSAMTGRKNLTIEIFPTANHAFLEAKTGGNSEIPSLSHFAPGMFASMHRWLRLNSRGR
;
A
#
# COMPACT_ATOMS: atom_id res chain seq x y z
N MET A 1 -8.75 -6.34 6.35
CA MET A 1 -9.19 -7.54 5.62
C MET A 1 -10.15 -7.04 4.55
N MET A 2 -9.75 -6.99 3.29
CA MET A 2 -10.63 -6.60 2.18
C MET A 2 -11.64 -7.73 1.99
N LEU A 3 -12.90 -7.49 2.29
CA LEU A 3 -13.99 -8.42 1.95
C LEU A 3 -14.53 -8.09 0.57
N THR A 4 -14.28 -8.94 -0.31
CA THR A 4 -14.96 -9.59 -1.42
C THR A 4 -16.22 -8.89 -1.97
N LEU A 5 -16.07 -8.25 -3.11
CA LEU A 5 -17.16 -8.10 -4.07
C LEU A 5 -17.15 -9.36 -4.97
N LEU A 6 -17.85 -10.42 -4.57
CA LEU A 6 -18.11 -11.60 -5.41
C LEU A 6 -19.53 -11.48 -5.98
N THR A 7 -19.65 -10.98 -7.19
CA THR A 7 -20.82 -11.25 -8.04
C THR A 7 -20.46 -12.38 -9.00
N LEU A 8 -21.29 -13.42 -8.97
CA LEU A 8 -21.21 -14.63 -9.80
C LEU A 8 -21.01 -14.30 -11.28
N LEU A 9 -19.87 -14.72 -11.81
CA LEU A 9 -19.72 -14.96 -13.25
C LEU A 9 -19.52 -16.45 -13.45
N SER A 10 -20.48 -17.07 -14.15
CA SER A 10 -20.49 -18.47 -14.55
C SER A 10 -19.25 -18.79 -15.38
N PHE A 11 -18.36 -19.63 -14.87
CA PHE A 11 -17.18 -20.07 -15.60
C PHE A 11 -17.55 -21.12 -16.64
N VAL A 12 -17.38 -20.76 -17.89
CA VAL A 12 -17.12 -21.71 -18.98
C VAL A 12 -15.67 -22.14 -18.85
N SER A 13 -15.44 -23.43 -18.71
CA SER A 13 -14.10 -24.05 -18.62
C SER A 13 -13.35 -23.81 -19.95
N THR A 14 -12.48 -22.80 -19.97
CA THR A 14 -11.47 -22.62 -21.00
C THR A 14 -10.11 -22.94 -20.39
N SER A 15 -9.26 -23.64 -21.14
CA SER A 15 -7.87 -23.98 -20.80
C SER A 15 -7.18 -22.81 -20.13
N ILE A 16 -6.60 -23.05 -18.95
CA ILE A 16 -5.78 -22.08 -18.22
C ILE A 16 -4.56 -21.80 -19.10
N ALA A 17 -4.62 -20.75 -19.92
CA ALA A 17 -3.42 -20.18 -20.50
C ALA A 17 -2.56 -19.65 -19.32
N ALA A 18 -1.25 -19.91 -19.37
CA ALA A 18 -0.33 -19.34 -18.38
C ALA A 18 -0.55 -17.82 -18.32
N ALA A 19 -0.60 -17.27 -17.11
CA ALA A 19 -0.74 -15.82 -16.91
C ALA A 19 0.35 -15.10 -17.75
N PRO A 20 0.02 -13.99 -18.43
CA PRO A 20 0.99 -13.26 -19.22
C PRO A 20 2.18 -12.84 -18.36
N ASP A 21 3.39 -13.05 -18.82
CA ASP A 21 4.60 -12.56 -18.16
C ASP A 21 4.81 -11.07 -18.50
N PHE A 22 4.35 -10.20 -17.61
CA PHE A 22 4.48 -8.76 -17.74
C PHE A 22 5.77 -8.18 -17.17
N THR A 23 6.63 -9.01 -16.56
CA THR A 23 7.90 -8.57 -15.94
C THR A 23 8.82 -7.85 -16.94
N ALA A 24 8.74 -8.24 -18.21
CA ALA A 24 9.53 -7.61 -19.28
C ALA A 24 9.22 -6.12 -19.48
N TYR A 25 7.99 -5.69 -19.19
CA TYR A 25 7.51 -4.31 -19.38
C TYR A 25 7.64 -3.44 -18.14
N ALA A 26 7.65 -4.05 -16.95
CA ALA A 26 7.70 -3.32 -15.68
C ALA A 26 9.01 -2.52 -15.55
N GLY A 27 8.90 -1.31 -15.01
CA GLY A 27 10.02 -0.40 -14.75
C GLY A 27 9.68 1.07 -14.97
N ASN A 28 10.70 1.90 -14.84
CA ASN A 28 10.60 3.34 -15.05
C ASN A 28 11.02 3.74 -16.46
N TYR A 29 10.22 4.59 -17.09
CA TYR A 29 10.44 5.14 -18.42
C TYR A 29 10.52 6.66 -18.35
N ARG A 30 11.68 7.23 -18.68
CA ARG A 30 11.93 8.67 -18.58
C ARG A 30 11.55 9.35 -19.89
N VAL A 31 10.57 10.26 -19.84
CA VAL A 31 10.08 11.06 -20.98
C VAL A 31 10.99 12.28 -21.18
N ALA A 32 11.19 13.05 -20.12
CA ALA A 32 11.97 14.27 -20.08
C ALA A 32 12.58 14.45 -18.67
N PRO A 33 13.45 15.42 -18.43
CA PRO A 33 13.90 15.74 -17.09
C PRO A 33 12.71 16.00 -16.16
N GLY A 34 12.63 15.24 -15.05
CA GLY A 34 11.57 15.36 -14.06
C GLY A 34 10.23 14.70 -14.45
N GLU A 35 10.14 13.99 -15.57
CA GLU A 35 8.94 13.26 -15.95
C GLU A 35 9.24 11.77 -16.20
N VAL A 36 8.63 10.93 -15.39
CA VAL A 36 8.78 9.47 -15.41
C VAL A 36 7.42 8.82 -15.50
N ILE A 37 7.29 7.86 -16.42
CA ILE A 37 6.20 6.90 -16.49
C ILE A 37 6.68 5.64 -15.77
N ALA A 38 5.98 5.23 -14.74
CA ALA A 38 6.16 3.97 -14.06
C ALA A 38 5.17 2.94 -14.62
N ILE A 39 5.69 1.80 -15.06
CA ILE A 39 4.90 0.62 -15.44
C ILE A 39 5.17 -0.43 -14.39
N ALA A 40 4.11 -1.00 -13.83
CA ALA A 40 4.22 -1.97 -12.76
C ALA A 40 3.24 -3.12 -12.98
N GLU A 41 3.64 -4.30 -12.59
CA GLU A 41 2.70 -5.41 -12.43
C GLU A 41 1.77 -5.10 -11.25
N TRP A 42 0.50 -5.36 -11.43
CA TRP A 42 -0.49 -5.03 -10.41
C TRP A 42 -1.59 -6.09 -10.35
N GLU A 43 -1.91 -6.47 -9.13
CA GLU A 43 -3.02 -7.35 -8.79
C GLU A 43 -3.89 -6.63 -7.76
N LEU A 44 -5.17 -6.52 -8.02
CA LEU A 44 -6.11 -5.92 -7.06
C LEU A 44 -6.26 -6.84 -5.83
N ASP A 45 -6.35 -8.14 -6.09
CA ASP A 45 -6.36 -9.23 -5.12
C ASP A 45 -5.84 -10.51 -5.81
N PRO A 46 -5.52 -11.59 -5.06
CA PRO A 46 -4.98 -12.83 -5.65
C PRO A 46 -5.91 -13.55 -6.64
N ALA A 47 -7.19 -13.21 -6.67
CA ALA A 47 -8.17 -13.78 -7.61
C ALA A 47 -8.39 -12.86 -8.84
N SER A 48 -7.85 -11.64 -8.81
CA SER A 48 -7.95 -10.67 -9.91
C SER A 48 -7.00 -11.03 -11.06
N PRO A 49 -7.34 -10.66 -12.30
CA PRO A 49 -6.39 -10.78 -13.40
C PRO A 49 -5.12 -9.99 -13.11
N HIS A 50 -3.98 -10.60 -13.39
CA HIS A 50 -2.69 -9.94 -13.39
C HIS A 50 -2.66 -8.89 -14.51
N MET A 51 -2.34 -7.64 -14.20
CA MET A 51 -2.40 -6.51 -15.11
C MET A 51 -1.12 -5.68 -15.05
N LEU A 52 -0.94 -4.81 -16.03
CA LEU A 52 0.04 -3.73 -15.97
C LEU A 52 -0.66 -2.44 -15.55
N ALA A 53 -0.17 -1.81 -14.50
CA ALA A 53 -0.54 -0.46 -14.09
C ALA A 53 0.41 0.56 -14.69
N PHE A 54 -0.16 1.67 -15.12
CA PHE A 54 0.53 2.87 -15.58
C PHE A 54 0.44 3.96 -14.52
N THR A 55 1.54 4.63 -14.24
CA THR A 55 1.54 5.84 -13.43
C THR A 55 2.46 6.89 -14.04
N ASN A 56 1.97 8.08 -14.31
CA ASN A 56 2.82 9.24 -14.59
C ASN A 56 3.15 9.92 -13.25
N LEU A 57 4.39 9.81 -12.81
CA LEU A 57 4.83 10.32 -11.49
C LEU A 57 4.81 11.84 -11.36
N LYS A 58 4.78 12.58 -12.48
CA LYS A 58 4.70 14.04 -12.48
C LYS A 58 3.26 14.54 -12.32
N THR A 59 2.32 13.94 -13.06
CA THR A 59 0.91 14.37 -13.07
C THR A 59 0.06 13.62 -12.05
N GLY A 60 0.53 12.48 -11.55
CA GLY A 60 -0.25 11.58 -10.70
C GLY A 60 -1.21 10.69 -11.49
N ARG A 61 -1.29 10.81 -12.82
CA ARG A 61 -2.22 10.00 -13.62
C ARG A 61 -1.91 8.52 -13.49
N ILE A 62 -2.96 7.73 -13.29
CA ILE A 62 -2.91 6.26 -13.23
C ILE A 62 -3.88 5.66 -14.24
N GLY A 63 -3.66 4.41 -14.58
CA GLY A 63 -4.54 3.61 -15.40
C GLY A 63 -4.05 2.18 -15.55
N VAL A 64 -4.84 1.35 -16.20
CA VAL A 64 -4.49 -0.03 -16.51
C VAL A 64 -4.21 -0.19 -17.99
N LEU A 65 -3.33 -1.13 -18.32
CA LEU A 65 -2.95 -1.45 -19.68
C LEU A 65 -3.59 -2.78 -20.09
N SER A 66 -4.29 -2.77 -21.22
CA SER A 66 -4.77 -3.98 -21.89
C SER A 66 -4.01 -4.20 -23.20
N GLU A 67 -3.50 -5.40 -23.39
CA GLU A 67 -2.78 -5.78 -24.61
C GLU A 67 -3.76 -5.93 -25.77
N PHE A 68 -3.43 -5.38 -26.94
CA PHE A 68 -4.19 -5.56 -28.17
C PHE A 68 -3.30 -5.98 -29.38
N GLY A 69 -2.00 -6.03 -29.18
CA GLY A 69 -1.02 -6.46 -30.15
C GLY A 69 0.34 -6.72 -29.51
N ALA A 70 1.25 -7.31 -30.24
CA ALA A 70 2.60 -7.58 -29.74
C ALA A 70 3.27 -6.27 -29.31
N ASP A 71 3.61 -6.14 -28.02
CA ASP A 71 4.17 -4.94 -27.39
C ASP A 71 3.27 -3.68 -27.49
N GLU A 72 1.98 -3.84 -27.84
CA GLU A 72 1.02 -2.74 -28.00
C GLU A 72 -0.12 -2.84 -26.97
N PHE A 73 -0.34 -1.75 -26.25
CA PHE A 73 -1.28 -1.69 -25.14
C PHE A 73 -2.18 -0.47 -25.24
N ALA A 74 -3.46 -0.65 -24.93
CA ALA A 74 -4.39 0.43 -24.67
C ALA A 74 -4.26 0.86 -23.22
N LEU A 75 -4.05 2.15 -22.97
CA LEU A 75 -4.17 2.73 -21.63
C LEU A 75 -5.61 3.12 -21.39
N HIS A 76 -6.21 2.55 -20.37
CA HIS A 76 -7.55 2.85 -19.91
C HIS A 76 -7.52 3.82 -18.72
N GLU A 77 -8.53 4.67 -18.65
CA GLU A 77 -8.72 5.55 -17.50
C GLU A 77 -9.18 4.74 -16.27
N GLY A 78 -8.59 5.04 -15.11
CA GLY A 78 -8.93 4.37 -13.87
C GLY A 78 -8.29 3.00 -13.72
N LEU A 79 -8.67 2.31 -12.64
CA LEU A 79 -8.12 1.02 -12.22
C LEU A 79 -8.92 -0.18 -12.74
N LEU A 80 -10.10 0.04 -13.28
CA LEU A 80 -10.84 -0.96 -14.06
C LEU A 80 -11.09 -0.35 -15.43
N ALA A 81 -11.00 -1.19 -16.48
CA ALA A 81 -11.06 -0.81 -17.88
C ALA A 81 -12.15 0.24 -18.23
N GLY A 82 -11.84 1.50 -17.93
CA GLY A 82 -12.60 2.66 -18.40
C GLY A 82 -12.35 2.93 -19.87
N PRO A 83 -12.73 4.12 -20.39
CA PRO A 83 -12.47 4.48 -21.78
C PRO A 83 -10.95 4.44 -22.07
N GLN A 84 -10.59 4.03 -23.28
CA GLN A 84 -9.21 4.16 -23.75
C GLN A 84 -8.83 5.64 -23.88
N VAL A 85 -7.72 6.02 -23.25
CA VAL A 85 -7.25 7.40 -23.18
C VAL A 85 -5.91 7.61 -23.86
N ALA A 86 -5.18 6.52 -24.15
CA ALA A 86 -3.94 6.54 -24.91
C ALA A 86 -3.59 5.15 -25.45
N SER A 87 -2.58 5.11 -26.31
CA SER A 87 -1.90 3.89 -26.73
C SER A 87 -0.46 3.92 -26.28
N ILE A 88 0.03 2.77 -25.84
CA ILE A 88 1.43 2.56 -25.47
C ILE A 88 1.98 1.47 -26.36
N ARG A 89 3.16 1.73 -26.93
CA ARG A 89 3.92 0.73 -27.65
C ARG A 89 5.30 0.61 -27.03
N PHE A 90 5.66 -0.60 -26.61
CA PHE A 90 6.99 -0.87 -26.10
C PHE A 90 7.95 -1.14 -27.25
N ILE A 91 9.18 -0.65 -27.10
CA ILE A 91 10.25 -0.75 -28.09
C ILE A 91 11.30 -1.71 -27.55
N ARG A 92 11.64 -2.73 -28.34
CA ARG A 92 12.63 -3.73 -27.97
C ARG A 92 13.96 -3.54 -28.71
N SER A 93 15.02 -3.99 -28.06
CA SER A 93 16.30 -4.32 -28.67
C SER A 93 16.61 -5.78 -28.31
N GLY A 94 16.48 -6.68 -29.27
CA GLY A 94 16.43 -8.12 -29.02
C GLY A 94 15.25 -8.46 -28.08
N ASN A 95 15.52 -9.25 -27.05
CA ASN A 95 14.50 -9.64 -26.08
C ASN A 95 14.23 -8.61 -24.96
N ARG A 96 14.93 -7.46 -24.97
CA ARG A 96 14.82 -6.45 -23.90
C ARG A 96 13.96 -5.29 -24.34
N VAL A 97 12.99 -4.90 -23.54
CA VAL A 97 12.26 -3.63 -23.66
C VAL A 97 13.22 -2.49 -23.23
N ILE A 98 13.44 -1.52 -24.11
CA ILE A 98 14.39 -0.40 -23.90
C ILE A 98 13.72 0.96 -23.86
N ALA A 99 12.50 1.08 -24.37
CA ALA A 99 11.73 2.33 -24.41
C ALA A 99 10.24 2.02 -24.56
N LEU A 100 9.42 3.05 -24.44
CA LEU A 100 8.02 3.04 -24.89
C LEU A 100 7.70 4.33 -25.66
N THR A 101 6.67 4.26 -26.49
CA THR A 101 5.96 5.43 -26.99
C THR A 101 4.59 5.51 -26.32
N TYR A 102 4.17 6.72 -26.04
CA TYR A 102 2.87 7.07 -25.46
C TYR A 102 2.18 8.06 -26.41
N THR A 103 0.98 7.72 -26.87
CA THR A 103 0.20 8.54 -27.82
C THR A 103 -1.20 8.75 -27.28
N SER A 104 -1.53 10.00 -26.95
CA SER A 104 -2.91 10.39 -26.63
C SER A 104 -3.70 10.67 -27.90
N PRO A 105 -5.02 10.45 -27.96
CA PRO A 105 -5.86 10.82 -29.09
C PRO A 105 -5.69 12.31 -29.44
N GLY A 106 -5.32 12.59 -30.69
CA GLY A 106 -5.09 13.96 -31.17
C GLY A 106 -3.88 14.67 -30.61
N GLY A 107 -3.07 14.03 -29.77
CA GLY A 107 -1.87 14.57 -29.17
C GLY A 107 -0.58 14.08 -29.85
N PRO A 108 0.57 14.65 -29.47
CA PRO A 108 1.86 14.18 -29.95
C PRO A 108 2.20 12.79 -29.37
N THR A 109 2.96 12.02 -30.13
CA THR A 109 3.60 10.82 -29.62
C THR A 109 4.83 11.19 -28.80
N LEU A 110 4.83 10.82 -27.52
CA LEU A 110 5.97 10.97 -26.62
C LEU A 110 6.79 9.69 -26.63
N GLN A 111 8.10 9.83 -26.59
CA GLN A 111 9.01 8.69 -26.43
C GLN A 111 9.63 8.73 -25.02
N ALA A 112 9.62 7.60 -24.33
CA ALA A 112 10.22 7.45 -23.01
C ALA A 112 11.23 6.32 -23.00
N ARG A 113 12.44 6.60 -22.53
CA ARG A 113 13.55 5.63 -22.45
C ARG A 113 13.47 4.89 -21.12
N ARG A 114 13.59 3.56 -21.13
CA ARG A 114 13.63 2.75 -19.92
C ARG A 114 14.90 3.06 -19.11
N SER A 115 14.73 3.32 -17.84
CA SER A 115 15.84 3.43 -16.88
C SER A 115 16.39 2.04 -16.58
N ALA A 116 17.70 1.93 -16.43
CA ALA A 116 18.30 0.68 -16.01
C ALA A 116 18.03 0.47 -14.50
N THR A 117 17.51 -0.70 -14.17
CA THR A 117 17.31 -1.14 -12.79
C THR A 117 17.86 -2.54 -12.66
N ARG A 118 18.68 -2.79 -11.64
CA ARG A 118 19.14 -4.13 -11.28
C ARG A 118 18.22 -4.68 -10.21
N GLN A 119 17.77 -5.90 -10.39
CA GLN A 119 16.90 -6.60 -9.45
C GLN A 119 17.63 -7.81 -8.88
N GLU A 120 17.56 -7.99 -7.58
CA GLU A 120 18.18 -9.09 -6.86
C GLU A 120 17.16 -9.70 -5.89
N ASN A 121 16.89 -10.99 -6.01
CA ASN A 121 16.12 -11.71 -4.99
C ASN A 121 17.00 -11.89 -3.76
N ALA A 122 16.42 -11.64 -2.60
CA ALA A 122 17.09 -11.75 -1.31
C ALA A 122 16.14 -12.35 -0.28
N SER A 123 16.70 -12.85 0.80
CA SER A 123 15.92 -13.29 1.97
C SER A 123 16.60 -12.84 3.25
N VAL A 124 15.79 -12.55 4.25
CA VAL A 124 16.26 -12.13 5.59
C VAL A 124 15.76 -13.15 6.60
N ASP A 125 16.68 -13.75 7.32
CA ASP A 125 16.35 -14.71 8.39
C ASP A 125 16.05 -13.93 9.69
N VAL A 126 14.85 -14.13 10.24
CA VAL A 126 14.36 -13.51 11.47
C VAL A 126 13.93 -14.60 12.44
N GLY A 127 14.87 -15.07 13.25
CA GLY A 127 14.68 -16.26 14.07
C GLY A 127 14.42 -17.49 13.21
N LEU A 128 13.24 -18.11 13.35
CA LEU A 128 12.83 -19.29 12.57
C LEU A 128 12.08 -18.92 11.27
N VAL A 129 11.86 -17.65 11.00
CA VAL A 129 11.13 -17.19 9.82
C VAL A 129 12.12 -16.62 8.80
N ARG A 130 11.95 -17.01 7.55
CA ARG A 130 12.68 -16.43 6.42
C ARG A 130 11.73 -15.51 5.64
N LEU A 131 12.07 -14.22 5.61
CA LEU A 131 11.34 -13.21 4.85
C LEU A 131 11.94 -13.14 3.45
N ALA A 132 11.20 -13.58 2.45
CA ALA A 132 11.61 -13.42 1.07
C ALA A 132 11.41 -11.96 0.63
N GLY A 133 12.32 -11.45 -0.19
CA GLY A 133 12.27 -10.07 -0.66
C GLY A 133 12.98 -9.88 -1.99
N THR A 134 12.85 -8.67 -2.51
CA THR A 134 13.52 -8.23 -3.74
C THR A 134 14.15 -6.87 -3.49
N LEU A 135 15.43 -6.75 -3.81
CA LEU A 135 16.16 -5.49 -3.82
C LEU A 135 16.23 -4.96 -5.26
N TYR A 136 15.70 -3.78 -5.46
CA TYR A 136 15.82 -3.01 -6.69
C TYR A 136 16.89 -1.94 -6.50
N LEU A 137 17.86 -1.90 -7.41
CA LEU A 137 18.96 -0.94 -7.38
C LEU A 137 18.82 -0.02 -8.60
N PRO A 138 18.82 1.32 -8.40
CA PRO A 138 18.73 2.25 -9.51
C PRO A 138 20.01 2.23 -10.36
N GLU A 139 19.98 2.90 -11.51
CA GLU A 139 21.14 3.11 -12.36
C GLU A 139 22.25 3.86 -11.61
N GLY A 140 23.50 3.42 -11.80
CA GLY A 140 24.70 4.05 -11.21
C GLY A 140 25.50 3.14 -10.33
N ARG A 141 26.43 3.75 -9.60
CA ARG A 141 27.29 3.08 -8.63
C ARG A 141 26.91 3.56 -7.23
N GLY A 142 26.62 2.60 -6.33
CA GLY A 142 26.38 2.90 -4.91
C GLY A 142 27.60 3.54 -4.20
N PRO A 143 27.51 3.73 -2.89
CA PRO A 143 26.44 3.24 -2.02
C PRO A 143 25.15 4.05 -2.17
N PHE A 144 24.01 3.35 -2.31
CA PHE A 144 22.69 3.95 -2.48
C PHE A 144 22.00 4.19 -1.15
N PRO A 145 21.24 5.29 -0.97
CA PRO A 145 20.23 5.36 0.06
C PRO A 145 19.15 4.31 -0.22
N VAL A 146 18.48 3.80 0.80
CA VAL A 146 17.50 2.71 0.66
C VAL A 146 16.16 3.11 1.26
N ILE A 147 15.08 2.74 0.60
CA ILE A 147 13.74 2.66 1.17
C ILE A 147 13.38 1.18 1.35
N VAL A 148 13.01 0.81 2.56
CA VAL A 148 12.36 -0.47 2.85
C VAL A 148 10.85 -0.25 2.83
N ILE A 149 10.16 -0.95 1.93
CA ILE A 149 8.70 -0.96 1.89
C ILE A 149 8.19 -1.93 2.96
N VAL A 150 7.57 -1.38 3.99
CA VAL A 150 7.00 -2.18 5.08
C VAL A 150 5.62 -2.70 4.66
N PRO A 151 5.41 -4.03 4.64
CA PRO A 151 4.15 -4.61 4.19
C PRO A 151 2.95 -4.17 5.03
N ALA A 152 1.82 -3.97 4.37
CA ALA A 152 0.53 -3.66 4.99
C ALA A 152 -0.47 -4.80 4.75
N GLY A 153 -1.19 -5.22 5.78
CA GLY A 153 -2.23 -6.23 5.65
C GLY A 153 -1.76 -7.55 5.05
N ALA A 154 -2.63 -8.22 4.32
CA ALA A 154 -2.36 -9.51 3.65
C ALA A 154 -2.00 -9.36 2.16
N VAL A 155 -1.63 -8.15 1.73
CA VAL A 155 -1.29 -7.88 0.33
C VAL A 155 0.15 -8.30 -0.01
N GLY A 156 0.33 -8.83 -1.20
CA GLY A 156 1.64 -9.24 -1.71
C GLY A 156 2.55 -8.06 -2.04
N ARG A 157 3.79 -8.36 -2.44
CA ARG A 157 4.82 -7.35 -2.81
C ARG A 157 4.41 -6.45 -3.98
N THR A 158 3.51 -6.91 -4.85
CA THR A 158 3.04 -6.19 -6.04
C THR A 158 2.01 -5.10 -5.73
N ALA A 159 1.34 -5.16 -4.58
CA ALA A 159 0.28 -4.22 -4.23
C ALA A 159 0.73 -2.75 -4.10
N SER A 160 2.02 -2.52 -3.86
CA SER A 160 2.59 -1.16 -3.71
C SER A 160 3.42 -0.73 -4.92
N ALA A 161 3.25 -1.36 -6.07
CA ALA A 161 4.15 -1.31 -7.22
C ALA A 161 4.50 0.10 -7.75
N THR A 162 3.62 1.09 -7.61
CA THR A 162 3.91 2.48 -7.98
C THR A 162 5.00 3.11 -7.09
N PHE A 163 4.97 2.86 -5.79
CA PHE A 163 5.88 3.50 -4.84
C PHE A 163 7.33 3.02 -4.95
N PRO A 164 7.64 1.72 -5.13
CA PRO A 164 8.98 1.29 -5.48
C PRO A 164 9.54 2.03 -6.70
N ASN A 165 8.74 2.19 -7.74
CA ASN A 165 9.15 2.91 -8.95
C ASN A 165 9.39 4.41 -8.69
N PHE A 166 8.57 5.05 -7.85
CA PHE A 166 8.80 6.43 -7.43
C PHE A 166 10.16 6.57 -6.71
N PHE A 167 10.44 5.74 -5.72
CA PHE A 167 11.70 5.83 -4.97
C PHE A 167 12.93 5.50 -5.84
N LEU A 168 12.81 4.56 -6.78
CA LEU A 168 13.86 4.29 -7.76
C LEU A 168 14.11 5.52 -8.66
N ALA A 169 13.05 6.24 -9.07
CA ALA A 169 13.19 7.47 -9.86
C ALA A 169 13.88 8.59 -9.06
N GLU A 170 13.70 8.60 -7.73
CA GLU A 170 14.40 9.50 -6.79
C GLU A 170 15.85 9.10 -6.50
N GLY A 171 16.31 7.97 -7.04
CA GLY A 171 17.69 7.47 -6.87
C GLY A 171 17.92 6.62 -5.62
N PHE A 172 16.86 6.16 -4.97
CA PHE A 172 16.96 5.20 -3.87
C PHE A 172 17.01 3.78 -4.41
N ALA A 173 17.76 2.92 -3.76
CA ALA A 173 17.49 1.49 -3.81
C ALA A 173 16.20 1.19 -3.02
N VAL A 174 15.47 0.17 -3.45
CA VAL A 174 14.19 -0.18 -2.82
C VAL A 174 14.20 -1.66 -2.46
N PHE A 175 13.89 -1.96 -1.22
CA PHE A 175 13.70 -3.32 -0.76
C PHE A 175 12.24 -3.58 -0.43
N VAL A 176 11.64 -4.52 -1.12
CA VAL A 176 10.29 -5.03 -0.84
C VAL A 176 10.39 -6.44 -0.29
N TYR A 177 9.62 -6.79 0.71
CA TYR A 177 9.64 -8.13 1.30
C TYR A 177 8.25 -8.64 1.61
N ASP A 178 8.12 -9.97 1.66
CA ASP A 178 6.87 -10.61 2.01
C ASP A 178 6.67 -10.53 3.53
N ARG A 179 5.43 -10.25 3.93
CA ARG A 179 5.04 -10.38 5.32
C ARG A 179 5.20 -11.83 5.76
N ARG A 180 5.55 -12.03 7.03
CA ARG A 180 5.60 -13.39 7.60
C ARG A 180 4.27 -14.14 7.39
N PRO A 181 4.31 -15.45 7.11
CA PRO A 181 3.11 -16.22 6.74
C PRO A 181 2.13 -16.40 7.90
N VAL A 182 2.58 -16.22 9.13
CA VAL A 182 1.76 -16.37 10.34
C VAL A 182 1.44 -15.01 10.89
N SER A 183 0.17 -14.74 11.20
CA SER A 183 -0.25 -13.53 11.88
C SER A 183 0.50 -13.34 13.21
N ALA A 184 1.01 -12.15 13.44
CA ALA A 184 1.87 -11.83 14.58
C ALA A 184 1.52 -10.44 15.14
N PRO A 185 1.86 -10.12 16.40
CA PRO A 185 1.71 -8.78 16.96
C PRO A 185 2.43 -7.70 16.11
N PHE A 186 1.92 -6.48 16.13
CA PHE A 186 2.51 -5.37 15.37
C PHE A 186 3.96 -5.08 15.75
N THR A 187 4.33 -5.31 17.00
CA THR A 187 5.72 -5.24 17.47
C THR A 187 6.62 -6.30 16.82
N THR A 188 6.07 -7.46 16.47
CA THR A 188 6.81 -8.49 15.73
C THR A 188 7.06 -8.07 14.28
N TYR A 189 6.07 -7.46 13.61
CA TYR A 189 6.27 -6.89 12.27
C TYR A 189 7.27 -5.74 12.28
N ALA A 190 7.30 -4.95 13.36
CA ALA A 190 8.32 -3.93 13.55
C ALA A 190 9.71 -4.54 13.72
N SER A 191 9.85 -5.65 14.45
CA SER A 191 11.11 -6.39 14.57
C SER A 191 11.56 -6.97 13.22
N ASP A 192 10.64 -7.41 12.37
CA ASP A 192 10.93 -7.84 11.00
C ASP A 192 11.53 -6.70 10.18
N ALA A 193 10.91 -5.52 10.21
CA ALA A 193 11.43 -4.34 9.51
C ALA A 193 12.82 -3.93 10.00
N ILE A 194 13.07 -4.00 11.31
CA ILE A 194 14.40 -3.74 11.90
C ILE A 194 15.42 -4.75 11.39
N ALA A 195 15.09 -6.04 11.39
CA ALA A 195 15.98 -7.10 10.90
C ALA A 195 16.31 -6.92 9.41
N VAL A 196 15.34 -6.48 8.60
CA VAL A 196 15.56 -6.13 7.19
C VAL A 196 16.54 -4.96 7.06
N VAL A 197 16.37 -3.89 7.84
CA VAL A 197 17.29 -2.76 7.86
C VAL A 197 18.70 -3.21 8.25
N ASP A 198 18.82 -4.01 9.29
CA ASP A 198 20.11 -4.51 9.78
C ASP A 198 20.78 -5.43 8.76
N HIS A 199 20.03 -6.27 8.02
CA HIS A 199 20.55 -7.05 6.91
C HIS A 199 21.14 -6.15 5.80
N LEU A 200 20.41 -5.12 5.38
CA LEU A 200 20.79 -4.24 4.28
C LEU A 200 22.01 -3.37 4.61
N ARG A 201 22.21 -2.99 5.87
CA ARG A 201 23.36 -2.17 6.32
C ARG A 201 24.72 -2.81 6.08
N HIS A 202 24.80 -4.13 5.94
CA HIS A 202 26.03 -4.85 5.71
C HIS A 202 26.43 -4.95 4.23
N ARG A 203 25.62 -4.41 3.32
CA ARG A 203 25.92 -4.43 1.89
C ARG A 203 26.85 -3.27 1.51
N ALA A 204 27.83 -3.54 0.67
CA ALA A 204 28.78 -2.52 0.20
C ALA A 204 28.15 -1.48 -0.74
N ASP A 205 27.07 -1.84 -1.42
CA ASP A 205 26.33 -0.98 -2.34
C ASP A 205 25.20 -0.17 -1.67
N VAL A 206 25.07 -0.24 -0.33
CA VAL A 206 24.06 0.47 0.49
C VAL A 206 24.74 1.49 1.40
N ASP A 207 24.22 2.73 1.44
CA ASP A 207 24.61 3.70 2.47
C ASP A 207 23.88 3.35 3.78
N ALA A 208 24.60 2.67 4.68
CA ALA A 208 24.09 2.19 5.96
C ALA A 208 23.48 3.29 6.86
N ARG A 209 23.79 4.57 6.59
CA ARG A 209 23.25 5.73 7.34
C ARG A 209 21.99 6.31 6.72
N LYS A 210 21.55 5.79 5.58
CA LYS A 210 20.44 6.34 4.78
C LYS A 210 19.41 5.26 4.40
N ILE A 211 19.08 4.40 5.36
CA ILE A 211 18.03 3.40 5.19
C ILE A 211 16.78 3.91 5.90
N GLY A 212 15.76 4.29 5.12
CA GLY A 212 14.45 4.72 5.62
C GLY A 212 13.39 3.66 5.45
N LEU A 213 12.30 3.83 6.17
CA LEU A 213 11.09 3.02 6.01
C LEU A 213 10.00 3.84 5.31
N TRP A 214 9.30 3.20 4.40
CA TRP A 214 8.02 3.67 3.88
C TRP A 214 6.97 2.61 4.17
N GLY A 215 5.83 3.02 4.70
CA GLY A 215 4.71 2.13 4.94
C GLY A 215 3.39 2.82 4.67
N HIS A 216 2.49 2.11 4.01
CA HIS A 216 1.12 2.54 3.79
C HIS A 216 0.20 1.84 4.81
N SER A 217 -0.80 2.57 5.32
CA SER A 217 -1.80 1.99 6.23
C SER A 217 -1.11 1.30 7.43
N GLN A 218 -1.36 0.02 7.67
CA GLN A 218 -0.70 -0.78 8.71
C GLN A 218 0.84 -0.71 8.62
N GLY A 219 1.41 -0.64 7.41
CA GLY A 219 2.86 -0.49 7.23
C GLY A 219 3.40 0.83 7.77
N GLY A 220 2.59 1.90 7.76
CA GLY A 220 2.96 3.22 8.30
C GLY A 220 3.18 3.17 9.82
N TRP A 221 2.19 2.71 10.58
CA TRP A 221 2.33 2.60 12.04
C TRP A 221 3.37 1.54 12.45
N VAL A 222 3.49 0.40 11.73
CA VAL A 222 4.58 -0.57 11.95
C VAL A 222 5.93 0.10 11.76
N SER A 223 6.08 0.98 10.78
CA SER A 223 7.30 1.76 10.54
C SER A 223 7.63 2.70 11.70
N LEU A 224 6.63 3.36 12.29
CA LEU A 224 6.81 4.21 13.48
C LEU A 224 7.18 3.36 14.71
N VAL A 225 6.56 2.20 14.89
CA VAL A 225 6.91 1.25 15.95
C VAL A 225 8.38 0.80 15.81
N ALA A 226 8.81 0.42 14.61
CA ALA A 226 10.18 0.02 14.32
C ALA A 226 11.17 1.16 14.61
N ALA A 227 10.90 2.37 14.13
CA ALA A 227 11.74 3.54 14.36
C ALA A 227 11.82 3.93 15.84
N SER A 228 10.79 3.66 16.65
CA SER A 228 10.82 3.89 18.09
C SER A 228 11.73 2.93 18.84
N GLN A 229 12.12 1.80 18.22
CA GLN A 229 12.88 0.72 18.82
C GLN A 229 14.29 0.61 18.25
N SER A 230 14.60 1.25 17.12
CA SER A 230 15.89 1.14 16.46
C SER A 230 16.39 2.50 15.96
N SER A 231 17.62 2.85 16.35
CA SER A 231 18.32 4.03 15.84
C SER A 231 19.00 3.81 14.48
N THR A 232 18.98 2.58 13.96
CA THR A 232 19.57 2.24 12.64
C THR A 232 18.66 2.67 11.48
N ILE A 233 17.40 2.94 11.74
CA ILE A 233 16.44 3.51 10.79
C ILE A 233 16.71 5.01 10.68
N ALA A 234 16.98 5.49 9.47
CA ALA A 234 17.38 6.88 9.25
C ALA A 234 16.18 7.86 9.22
N PHE A 235 15.05 7.44 8.70
CA PHE A 235 13.83 8.24 8.59
C PHE A 235 12.61 7.35 8.32
N VAL A 236 11.41 7.92 8.47
CA VAL A 236 10.13 7.24 8.19
C VAL A 236 9.27 8.10 7.29
N ILE A 237 8.64 7.48 6.31
CA ILE A 237 7.51 8.02 5.57
C ILE A 237 6.28 7.19 5.95
N ASP A 238 5.42 7.77 6.75
CA ASP A 238 4.15 7.21 7.20
C ASP A 238 3.04 7.67 6.25
N HIS A 239 2.48 6.75 5.50
CA HIS A 239 1.47 6.99 4.49
C HIS A 239 0.13 6.43 4.95
N SER A 240 -0.76 7.28 5.46
CA SER A 240 -2.05 6.91 6.08
C SER A 240 -1.93 5.93 7.26
N GLY A 241 -0.85 6.04 8.06
CA GLY A 241 -0.73 5.26 9.28
C GLY A 241 -1.70 5.73 10.34
N MET A 242 -2.42 4.80 10.95
CA MET A 242 -3.37 5.17 11.99
C MET A 242 -2.70 5.56 13.30
N MET A 243 -3.32 6.49 14.04
CA MET A 243 -2.93 6.92 15.37
C MET A 243 -4.10 6.83 16.37
N LEU A 244 -4.80 5.71 16.31
CA LEU A 244 -5.86 5.30 17.22
C LEU A 244 -5.57 3.88 17.71
N PRO A 245 -6.12 3.45 18.87
CA PRO A 245 -6.17 2.02 19.20
C PRO A 245 -6.80 1.20 18.05
N ALA A 246 -6.26 0.01 17.79
CA ALA A 246 -6.62 -0.79 16.61
C ALA A 246 -8.14 -1.05 16.52
N TRP A 247 -8.81 -1.31 17.65
CA TRP A 247 -10.26 -1.51 17.68
C TRP A 247 -11.05 -0.26 17.28
N GLN A 248 -10.60 0.93 17.70
CA GLN A 248 -11.28 2.18 17.35
C GLN A 248 -11.15 2.47 15.86
N GLN A 249 -9.97 2.22 15.30
CA GLN A 249 -9.75 2.40 13.88
C GLN A 249 -10.61 1.45 13.05
N GLU A 250 -10.74 0.19 13.46
CA GLU A 250 -11.55 -0.79 12.72
C GLU A 250 -13.04 -0.41 12.73
N LEU A 251 -13.59 0.00 13.87
CA LEU A 251 -14.97 0.47 13.94
C LEU A 251 -15.19 1.75 13.12
N TYR A 252 -14.21 2.67 13.12
CA TYR A 252 -14.26 3.85 12.26
C TYR A 252 -14.29 3.44 10.78
N ARG A 253 -13.36 2.56 10.35
CA ARG A 253 -13.26 2.08 8.98
C ARG A 253 -14.60 1.48 8.52
N LEU A 254 -15.13 0.54 9.30
CA LEU A 254 -16.41 -0.11 9.02
C LEU A 254 -17.54 0.90 8.79
N ALA A 255 -17.70 1.83 9.73
CA ALA A 255 -18.76 2.83 9.64
C ALA A 255 -18.55 3.84 8.50
N ALA A 256 -17.30 4.32 8.32
CA ALA A 256 -17.00 5.36 7.35
C ALA A 256 -17.03 4.86 5.90
N GLU A 257 -16.51 3.66 5.64
CA GLU A 257 -16.56 3.02 4.32
C GLU A 257 -18.01 2.71 3.94
N ALA A 258 -18.76 2.03 4.82
CA ALA A 258 -20.17 1.72 4.58
C ALA A 258 -21.02 2.97 4.31
N LYS A 259 -20.80 4.05 5.08
CA LYS A 259 -21.49 5.33 4.85
C LYS A 259 -21.14 5.95 3.51
N ALA A 260 -19.88 5.93 3.12
CA ALA A 260 -19.42 6.49 1.85
C ALA A 260 -19.97 5.70 0.65
N ASP A 261 -20.18 4.39 0.81
CA ASP A 261 -20.76 3.51 -0.19
C ASP A 261 -22.32 3.48 -0.16
N GLY A 262 -22.94 4.33 0.65
CA GLY A 262 -24.39 4.55 0.65
C GLY A 262 -25.20 3.52 1.46
N VAL A 263 -24.55 2.78 2.37
CA VAL A 263 -25.25 1.85 3.27
C VAL A 263 -26.15 2.62 4.24
N THR A 264 -27.30 2.03 4.58
CA THR A 264 -28.28 2.68 5.47
C THR A 264 -27.70 2.89 6.89
N PRO A 265 -28.08 3.98 7.59
CA PRO A 265 -27.62 4.21 8.96
C PRO A 265 -27.95 3.07 9.92
N ASN A 266 -29.10 2.39 9.73
CA ASN A 266 -29.50 1.24 10.54
C ASN A 266 -28.58 0.04 10.33
N ASP A 267 -28.23 -0.27 9.08
CA ASP A 267 -27.30 -1.35 8.77
C ASP A 267 -25.90 -1.08 9.31
N ILE A 268 -25.44 0.18 9.20
CA ILE A 268 -24.16 0.61 9.80
C ILE A 268 -24.17 0.40 11.31
N THR A 269 -25.24 0.82 11.99
CA THR A 269 -25.36 0.65 13.44
C THR A 269 -25.33 -0.82 13.83
N ASN A 270 -26.12 -1.66 13.16
CA ASN A 270 -26.15 -3.11 13.42
C ASN A 270 -24.77 -3.76 13.19
N ALA A 271 -24.07 -3.38 12.11
CA ALA A 271 -22.74 -3.90 11.81
C ALA A 271 -21.70 -3.48 12.88
N VAL A 272 -21.69 -2.20 13.28
CA VAL A 272 -20.78 -1.68 14.33
C VAL A 272 -21.04 -2.33 15.68
N ASP A 273 -22.31 -2.48 16.07
CA ASP A 273 -22.70 -3.14 17.33
C ASP A 273 -22.29 -4.62 17.33
N PHE A 274 -22.46 -5.31 16.19
CA PHE A 274 -22.05 -6.69 16.05
C PHE A 274 -20.53 -6.84 16.09
N GLU A 275 -19.79 -6.02 15.35
CA GLU A 275 -18.33 -6.03 15.33
C GLU A 275 -17.75 -5.73 16.72
N THR A 276 -18.36 -4.80 17.46
CA THR A 276 -17.97 -4.49 18.84
C THR A 276 -18.13 -5.72 19.75
N ARG A 277 -19.21 -6.47 19.60
CA ARG A 277 -19.40 -7.75 20.34
C ARG A 277 -18.38 -8.81 19.92
N LEU A 278 -18.11 -8.97 18.61
CA LEU A 278 -17.07 -9.87 18.13
C LEU A 278 -15.71 -9.57 18.76
N MET A 279 -15.33 -8.29 18.79
CA MET A 279 -14.08 -7.83 19.42
C MET A 279 -14.03 -8.19 20.90
N SER A 280 -15.13 -7.99 21.62
CA SER A 280 -15.24 -8.37 23.05
C SER A 280 -15.05 -9.87 23.24
N VAL A 281 -15.73 -10.68 22.42
CA VAL A 281 -15.61 -12.16 22.45
C VAL A 281 -14.19 -12.62 22.11
N ALA A 282 -13.55 -11.99 21.13
CA ALA A 282 -12.16 -12.29 20.77
C ALA A 282 -11.19 -12.01 21.93
N ALA A 283 -11.42 -10.92 22.66
CA ALA A 283 -10.58 -10.48 23.77
C ALA A 283 -10.72 -11.35 25.04
N ASN A 284 -11.95 -11.69 25.43
CA ASN A 284 -12.23 -12.36 26.70
C ASN A 284 -12.65 -13.84 26.56
N GLY A 285 -12.99 -14.30 25.36
CA GLY A 285 -13.44 -15.67 25.07
C GLY A 285 -14.87 -15.99 25.49
N GLN A 286 -15.64 -14.98 25.97
CA GLN A 286 -16.99 -15.16 26.49
C GLN A 286 -18.04 -14.65 25.49
N GLY A 287 -19.24 -15.27 25.47
CA GLY A 287 -20.36 -14.84 24.65
C GLY A 287 -20.34 -15.35 23.20
N TRP A 288 -19.50 -16.30 22.88
CA TRP A 288 -19.46 -16.91 21.54
C TRP A 288 -20.80 -17.51 21.10
N PRO A 289 -21.56 -18.27 21.97
CA PRO A 289 -22.86 -18.80 21.58
C PRO A 289 -23.84 -17.74 21.09
N ASP A 290 -23.89 -16.59 21.75
CA ASP A 290 -24.79 -15.48 21.42
C ASP A 290 -24.42 -14.82 20.11
N VAL A 291 -23.10 -14.66 19.86
CA VAL A 291 -22.58 -14.15 18.59
C VAL A 291 -22.90 -15.13 17.45
N ALA A 292 -22.67 -16.41 17.64
CA ALA A 292 -22.96 -17.44 16.66
C ALA A 292 -24.46 -17.54 16.32
N GLU A 293 -25.32 -17.34 17.32
CA GLU A 293 -26.78 -17.25 17.13
C GLU A 293 -27.17 -15.98 16.38
N THR A 294 -26.58 -14.84 16.73
CA THR A 294 -26.81 -13.59 16.01
C THR A 294 -26.44 -13.70 14.52
N MET A 295 -25.32 -14.35 14.18
CA MET A 295 -24.93 -14.60 12.79
C MET A 295 -25.98 -15.46 12.05
N ARG A 296 -26.44 -16.54 12.68
CA ARG A 296 -27.46 -17.43 12.09
C ARG A 296 -28.80 -16.72 11.89
N ALA A 297 -29.25 -15.98 12.91
CA ALA A 297 -30.53 -15.28 12.88
C ALA A 297 -30.56 -14.15 11.84
N ASN A 298 -29.40 -13.58 11.50
CA ASN A 298 -29.26 -12.46 10.57
C ASN A 298 -28.52 -12.82 9.28
N GLU A 299 -28.40 -14.10 8.95
CA GLU A 299 -27.60 -14.58 7.80
C GLU A 299 -27.90 -13.84 6.48
N LYS A 300 -29.17 -13.44 6.28
CA LYS A 300 -29.65 -12.74 5.07
C LYS A 300 -29.76 -11.22 5.24
N ALA A 301 -29.37 -10.69 6.39
CA ALA A 301 -29.43 -9.25 6.62
C ALA A 301 -28.31 -8.55 5.85
N SER A 302 -28.62 -7.40 5.22
CA SER A 302 -27.68 -6.62 4.42
C SER A 302 -26.42 -6.22 5.19
N TRP A 303 -26.55 -5.87 6.46
CA TRP A 303 -25.41 -5.49 7.30
C TRP A 303 -24.44 -6.64 7.60
N MET A 304 -24.87 -7.92 7.48
CA MET A 304 -23.98 -9.08 7.64
C MET A 304 -22.89 -9.16 6.55
N GLU A 305 -23.07 -8.50 5.42
CA GLU A 305 -22.02 -8.40 4.39
C GLU A 305 -20.91 -7.43 4.75
N LEU A 306 -21.12 -6.58 5.75
CA LEU A 306 -20.15 -5.58 6.20
C LEU A 306 -19.17 -6.12 7.26
N VAL A 307 -19.49 -7.24 7.91
CA VAL A 307 -18.77 -7.75 9.08
C VAL A 307 -18.06 -9.06 8.82
N TYR A 308 -17.05 -9.35 9.63
CA TYR A 308 -16.39 -10.64 9.59
C TYR A 308 -17.30 -11.74 10.16
N LYS A 309 -17.36 -12.88 9.49
CA LYS A 309 -18.18 -14.04 9.85
C LYS A 309 -17.29 -15.24 10.20
N PRO A 310 -16.71 -15.32 11.41
CA PRO A 310 -15.88 -16.46 11.82
C PRO A 310 -16.73 -17.72 12.00
N ALA A 311 -16.21 -18.86 11.54
CA ALA A 311 -16.90 -20.15 11.70
C ALA A 311 -16.79 -20.72 13.12
N SER A 312 -15.85 -20.23 13.94
CA SER A 312 -15.64 -20.69 15.30
C SER A 312 -14.96 -19.64 16.18
N LEU A 313 -15.04 -19.82 17.51
CA LEU A 313 -14.29 -19.00 18.46
C LEU A 313 -12.77 -19.11 18.25
N ASP A 314 -12.26 -20.27 17.88
CA ASP A 314 -10.83 -20.46 17.62
C ASP A 314 -10.39 -19.73 16.36
N GLU A 315 -11.23 -19.70 15.34
CA GLU A 315 -10.99 -18.88 14.15
C GLU A 315 -11.02 -17.40 14.48
N LEU A 316 -12.05 -16.94 15.20
CA LEU A 316 -12.15 -15.56 15.67
C LEU A 316 -10.88 -15.15 16.42
N LYS A 317 -10.48 -15.93 17.42
CA LYS A 317 -9.27 -15.68 18.20
C LYS A 317 -8.00 -15.71 17.35
N ARG A 318 -7.92 -16.56 16.34
CA ARG A 318 -6.75 -16.63 15.45
C ARG A 318 -6.63 -15.40 14.56
N VAL A 319 -7.75 -14.93 13.99
CA VAL A 319 -7.79 -13.76 13.12
C VAL A 319 -7.53 -12.47 13.90
N TRP A 320 -8.16 -12.36 15.07
CA TRP A 320 -8.09 -11.18 15.93
C TRP A 320 -7.04 -11.31 17.06
N ARG A 321 -6.16 -12.29 16.98
CA ARG A 321 -5.12 -12.57 18.00
C ARG A 321 -4.23 -11.37 18.31
N ASN A 322 -4.19 -10.41 17.42
CA ASN A 322 -3.21 -9.35 17.47
C ASN A 322 -3.88 -8.01 17.73
N ASP A 323 -4.02 -7.76 19.01
CA ASP A 323 -3.90 -6.41 19.51
C ASP A 323 -5.03 -5.44 19.17
N PHE A 324 -6.29 -5.79 19.42
CA PHE A 324 -7.33 -4.75 19.52
C PHE A 324 -6.92 -3.61 20.44
N SER A 325 -6.21 -3.94 21.52
CA SER A 325 -5.71 -2.97 22.49
C SER A 325 -4.44 -2.26 22.03
N PHE A 326 -3.85 -2.64 20.87
CA PHE A 326 -2.64 -2.01 20.39
C PHE A 326 -2.88 -0.52 20.11
N ASP A 327 -2.07 0.31 20.76
CA ASP A 327 -2.07 1.76 20.60
C ASP A 327 -0.71 2.21 20.07
N PRO A 328 -0.63 2.79 18.85
CA PRO A 328 0.63 3.24 18.26
C PRO A 328 1.20 4.50 18.92
N ARG A 329 0.38 5.31 19.59
CA ARG A 329 0.78 6.63 20.14
C ARG A 329 1.97 6.58 21.10
N PRO A 330 2.07 5.62 22.05
CA PRO A 330 3.23 5.51 22.93
C PRO A 330 4.54 5.20 22.19
N PHE A 331 4.45 4.55 21.02
CA PHE A 331 5.60 4.29 20.16
C PHE A 331 6.00 5.56 19.39
N ALA A 332 5.04 6.22 18.76
CA ALA A 332 5.27 7.49 18.05
C ALA A 332 5.95 8.53 18.95
N ALA A 333 5.54 8.62 20.21
CA ALA A 333 6.15 9.50 21.21
C ALA A 333 7.66 9.26 21.41
N ARG A 334 8.20 8.10 21.08
CA ARG A 334 9.63 7.74 21.24
C ARG A 334 10.43 7.92 19.95
N VAL A 335 9.80 8.12 18.80
CA VAL A 335 10.48 8.28 17.50
C VAL A 335 11.36 9.53 17.51
N ARG A 336 12.63 9.39 17.14
CA ARG A 336 13.64 10.47 17.10
C ARG A 336 14.03 10.83 15.67
N GLN A 337 13.82 9.93 14.74
CA GLN A 337 14.14 10.08 13.32
C GLN A 337 13.22 11.12 12.66
N PRO A 338 13.63 11.74 11.55
CA PRO A 338 12.73 12.51 10.71
C PRO A 338 11.53 11.67 10.24
N VAL A 339 10.32 12.23 10.36
CA VAL A 339 9.07 11.61 9.95
C VAL A 339 8.36 12.53 8.96
N LEU A 340 7.97 11.98 7.82
CA LEU A 340 6.95 12.54 6.95
C LEU A 340 5.69 11.70 7.13
N ALA A 341 4.60 12.33 7.55
CA ALA A 341 3.30 11.68 7.67
C ALA A 341 2.31 12.32 6.69
N LEU A 342 1.73 11.49 5.84
CA LEU A 342 0.79 11.88 4.79
C LEU A 342 -0.60 11.34 5.13
N PHE A 343 -1.62 12.20 5.10
CA PHE A 343 -3.00 11.81 5.41
C PHE A 343 -3.96 12.27 4.31
N GLY A 344 -4.94 11.42 4.01
CA GLY A 344 -6.04 11.74 3.10
C GLY A 344 -7.22 12.38 3.82
N GLY A 345 -7.75 13.50 3.28
CA GLY A 345 -8.94 14.15 3.84
C GLY A 345 -10.23 13.35 3.63
N LEU A 346 -10.26 12.48 2.62
CA LEU A 346 -11.36 11.57 2.31
C LEU A 346 -11.06 10.11 2.67
N ASP A 347 -10.00 9.87 3.45
CA ASP A 347 -9.65 8.53 3.91
C ASP A 347 -10.73 7.97 4.84
N LYS A 348 -11.34 6.84 4.45
CA LYS A 348 -12.39 6.16 5.22
C LYS A 348 -11.83 5.00 6.04
N SER A 349 -10.59 4.60 5.79
CA SER A 349 -9.91 3.57 6.58
C SER A 349 -9.13 4.16 7.74
N THR A 350 -8.41 5.27 7.52
CA THR A 350 -7.67 5.99 8.57
C THR A 350 -8.29 7.35 8.80
N PRO A 351 -8.87 7.61 9.99
CA PRO A 351 -9.51 8.89 10.26
C PRO A 351 -8.49 10.04 10.29
N ILE A 352 -8.86 11.19 9.75
CA ILE A 352 -8.02 12.40 9.75
C ILE A 352 -7.57 12.83 11.16
N GLN A 353 -8.30 12.41 12.20
CA GLN A 353 -7.90 12.58 13.59
C GLN A 353 -6.54 11.95 13.90
N SER A 354 -6.09 10.95 13.11
CA SER A 354 -4.77 10.35 13.25
C SER A 354 -3.65 11.35 13.06
N ALA A 355 -3.82 12.36 12.20
CA ALA A 355 -2.85 13.45 12.04
C ALA A 355 -2.67 14.26 13.33
N ALA A 356 -3.78 14.66 13.96
CA ALA A 356 -3.74 15.40 15.22
C ALA A 356 -3.20 14.55 16.39
N ASN A 357 -3.52 13.27 16.40
CA ASN A 357 -3.02 12.34 17.41
C ASN A 357 -1.50 12.10 17.28
N LEU A 358 -0.99 12.03 16.04
CA LEU A 358 0.44 11.93 15.77
C LEU A 358 1.18 13.19 16.21
N ASP A 359 0.66 14.38 15.85
CA ASP A 359 1.22 15.67 16.27
C ASP A 359 1.29 15.75 17.80
N SER A 360 0.19 15.40 18.48
CA SER A 360 0.11 15.36 19.93
C SER A 360 1.11 14.38 20.54
N ALA A 361 1.24 13.18 20.00
CA ALA A 361 2.18 12.17 20.48
C ALA A 361 3.64 12.61 20.31
N MET A 362 3.94 13.40 19.28
CA MET A 362 5.27 13.91 18.99
C MET A 362 5.45 15.39 19.37
N THR A 363 4.59 15.92 20.25
CA THR A 363 4.61 17.34 20.66
C THR A 363 6.02 17.79 21.09
N GLY A 364 6.37 19.01 20.65
CA GLY A 364 7.68 19.64 20.92
C GLY A 364 8.83 19.12 20.09
N ARG A 365 8.60 18.23 19.15
CA ARG A 365 9.63 17.67 18.24
C ARG A 365 9.63 18.42 16.90
N LYS A 366 10.85 18.70 16.41
CA LYS A 366 11.07 19.37 15.11
C LYS A 366 11.31 18.38 13.96
N ASN A 367 11.18 17.10 14.23
CA ASN A 367 11.45 16.01 13.27
C ASN A 367 10.19 15.45 12.61
N LEU A 368 9.01 16.03 12.84
CA LEU A 368 7.74 15.64 12.24
C LEU A 368 7.31 16.65 11.18
N THR A 369 6.94 16.15 10.02
CA THR A 369 6.24 16.89 8.97
C THR A 369 4.93 16.17 8.69
N ILE A 370 3.80 16.86 8.82
CA ILE A 370 2.47 16.33 8.48
C ILE A 370 1.96 17.08 7.26
N GLU A 371 1.50 16.33 6.26
CA GLU A 371 0.80 16.88 5.10
C GLU A 371 -0.55 16.20 4.91
N ILE A 372 -1.59 17.01 4.70
CA ILE A 372 -2.96 16.54 4.50
C ILE A 372 -3.35 16.85 3.05
N PHE A 373 -3.83 15.83 2.34
CA PHE A 373 -4.33 15.92 0.98
C PHE A 373 -5.86 15.87 1.00
N PRO A 374 -6.55 17.01 0.84
CA PRO A 374 -7.99 17.11 1.12
C PRO A 374 -8.86 16.17 0.30
N THR A 375 -8.45 15.87 -0.94
CA THR A 375 -9.20 15.00 -1.86
C THR A 375 -8.68 13.56 -1.89
N ALA A 376 -7.66 13.22 -1.12
CA ALA A 376 -7.12 11.86 -1.11
C ALA A 376 -8.01 10.89 -0.32
N ASN A 377 -8.29 9.73 -0.90
CA ASN A 377 -8.82 8.56 -0.20
C ASN A 377 -7.69 7.77 0.48
N HIS A 378 -7.99 6.58 1.02
CA HIS A 378 -6.99 5.74 1.68
C HIS A 378 -5.82 5.31 0.79
N ALA A 379 -6.06 5.08 -0.50
CA ALA A 379 -5.02 4.75 -1.48
C ALA A 379 -4.30 5.99 -2.05
N PHE A 380 -4.59 7.19 -1.52
CA PHE A 380 -4.13 8.49 -2.01
C PHE A 380 -4.54 8.80 -3.45
N LEU A 381 -5.63 8.22 -3.91
CA LEU A 381 -6.26 8.61 -5.14
C LEU A 381 -7.14 9.85 -4.93
N GLU A 382 -7.19 10.70 -5.92
CA GLU A 382 -8.07 11.88 -5.95
C GLU A 382 -9.52 11.43 -6.04
N ALA A 383 -10.24 11.54 -4.95
CA ALA A 383 -11.57 11.00 -4.71
C ALA A 383 -12.62 12.10 -4.56
N LYS A 384 -13.89 11.72 -4.59
CA LYS A 384 -15.05 12.60 -4.32
C LYS A 384 -15.71 12.27 -2.99
N THR A 385 -15.85 10.99 -2.68
CA THR A 385 -16.50 10.49 -1.46
C THR A 385 -15.52 9.80 -0.53
N GLY A 386 -14.48 9.19 -1.07
CA GLY A 386 -13.53 8.31 -0.39
C GLY A 386 -14.05 6.88 -0.20
N GLY A 387 -15.25 6.56 -0.71
CA GLY A 387 -15.83 5.21 -0.67
C GLY A 387 -15.13 4.24 -1.62
N ASN A 388 -15.27 2.94 -1.33
CA ASN A 388 -14.66 1.89 -2.15
C ASN A 388 -15.31 1.77 -3.54
N SER A 389 -16.60 2.10 -3.65
CA SER A 389 -17.36 2.04 -4.91
C SER A 389 -16.85 2.98 -6.00
N GLU A 390 -16.15 4.08 -5.64
CA GLU A 390 -15.61 5.00 -6.64
C GLU A 390 -14.20 4.64 -7.12
N ILE A 391 -13.45 3.78 -6.38
CA ILE A 391 -12.05 3.42 -6.66
C ILE A 391 -11.83 3.00 -8.12
N PRO A 392 -12.68 2.17 -8.73
CA PRO A 392 -12.49 1.74 -10.11
C PRO A 392 -12.41 2.89 -11.14
N SER A 393 -13.06 4.02 -10.85
CA SER A 393 -13.13 5.19 -11.75
C SER A 393 -12.04 6.24 -11.48
N LEU A 394 -11.28 6.10 -10.39
CA LEU A 394 -10.28 7.07 -10.00
C LEU A 394 -9.04 6.95 -10.89
N SER A 395 -8.57 8.06 -11.44
CA SER A 395 -7.55 8.10 -12.48
C SER A 395 -6.29 8.91 -12.11
N HIS A 396 -6.24 9.46 -10.90
CA HIS A 396 -5.10 10.26 -10.45
C HIS A 396 -4.81 10.03 -8.97
N PHE A 397 -3.53 10.08 -8.62
CA PHE A 397 -3.14 10.31 -7.24
C PHE A 397 -3.47 11.76 -6.84
N ALA A 398 -3.67 11.98 -5.55
CA ALA A 398 -3.95 13.29 -5.01
C ALA A 398 -2.89 14.32 -5.45
N PRO A 399 -3.32 15.50 -5.94
CA PRO A 399 -2.41 16.50 -6.47
C PRO A 399 -1.30 16.88 -5.50
N GLY A 400 -0.07 16.86 -5.99
CA GLY A 400 1.11 17.26 -5.21
C GLY A 400 1.72 16.17 -4.30
N MET A 401 1.12 14.99 -4.16
CA MET A 401 1.63 13.93 -3.27
C MET A 401 3.08 13.54 -3.61
N PHE A 402 3.38 13.17 -4.85
CA PHE A 402 4.75 12.82 -5.25
C PHE A 402 5.71 14.00 -5.11
N ALA A 403 5.28 15.21 -5.45
CA ALA A 403 6.10 16.41 -5.28
C ALA A 403 6.43 16.70 -3.81
N SER A 404 5.50 16.42 -2.89
CA SER A 404 5.73 16.55 -1.47
C SER A 404 6.77 15.55 -0.97
N MET A 405 6.61 14.27 -1.27
CA MET A 405 7.60 13.24 -0.93
C MET A 405 8.98 13.57 -1.52
N HIS A 406 9.03 14.00 -2.80
CA HIS A 406 10.28 14.43 -3.45
C HIS A 406 10.98 15.55 -2.67
N ARG A 407 10.26 16.65 -2.34
CA ARG A 407 10.82 17.78 -1.58
C ARG A 407 11.35 17.33 -0.23
N TRP A 408 10.56 16.53 0.49
CA TRP A 408 10.92 16.08 1.83
C TRP A 408 12.15 15.16 1.82
N LEU A 409 12.22 14.20 0.88
CA LEU A 409 13.36 13.31 0.70
C LEU A 409 14.64 14.09 0.43
N ARG A 410 14.59 15.10 -0.42
CA ARG A 410 15.77 15.94 -0.73
C ARG A 410 16.34 16.67 0.49
N LEU A 411 15.47 17.04 1.43
CA LEU A 411 15.85 17.77 2.65
C LEU A 411 16.35 16.84 3.77
N ASN A 412 15.78 15.63 3.87
CA ASN A 412 15.94 14.76 5.04
C ASN A 412 16.76 13.49 4.79
N SER A 413 16.92 13.04 3.55
CA SER A 413 17.67 11.83 3.21
C SER A 413 19.10 12.08 2.71
N ARG A 414 19.40 13.30 2.27
CA ARG A 414 20.76 13.73 1.90
C ARG A 414 21.42 14.25 3.18
N GLY A 415 21.97 13.35 4.02
CA GLY A 415 22.56 13.71 5.31
C GLY A 415 23.34 15.02 5.28
N ARG A 416 23.21 15.79 6.39
CA ARG A 416 24.01 16.98 6.67
C ARG A 416 25.49 16.65 6.71
#